data_0fe29f7edbf41a886be3e9e02f9d6ed8
#
_entry.id   0fe29f7edbf41a886be3e9e02f9d6ed8
#
_cell.length_a   1.000
_cell.length_b   1.000
_cell.length_c   1.000
_cell.angle_alpha   90.00
_cell.angle_beta   90.00
_cell.angle_gamma   90.00
#
_symmetry.space_group_name_H-M   'P 1'
#
loop_
_entity.id
_entity.type
_entity.pdbx_description
1 polymer ?
#
loop_
_entity_poly.entity_id
_entity_poly.type
_entity_poly.pdbx_seq_one_letter_code
_entity_poly.pdbx_strand_id
1 'polypeptide(L)'
;MWLLVFSTFCVIMQLKKGGATMNQRIKEIRNALGLTQQAFADKIKVKRNTVATYEMGRSVPSDSAIALICNEFSVNEEWLRTGNGEMFIEKSKDEQISEMLGKIQKSGEDNFKHRLVSALAQLDESEWDVLEKLIDSISNK
;
A
#
# COMPACT_ATOMS: atom_id res chain seq x y z
N MET A 1 3.78 -14.61 -18.75
CA MET A 1 2.56 -14.00 -19.30
C MET A 1 1.90 -12.97 -18.36
N TRP A 2 1.89 -13.17 -17.08
CA TRP A 2 1.32 -12.21 -16.10
C TRP A 2 2.16 -10.94 -15.90
N LEU A 3 3.48 -11.01 -16.04
CA LEU A 3 4.40 -9.87 -15.94
C LEU A 3 4.26 -8.85 -17.10
N LEU A 4 3.86 -9.29 -18.28
CA LEU A 4 3.66 -8.42 -19.44
C LEU A 4 2.36 -7.62 -19.36
N VAL A 5 1.33 -8.15 -18.72
CA VAL A 5 0.03 -7.46 -18.54
C VAL A 5 0.18 -6.32 -17.52
N PHE A 6 0.98 -6.52 -16.46
CA PHE A 6 1.26 -5.46 -15.48
C PHE A 6 2.07 -4.30 -16.08
N SER A 7 3.06 -4.61 -16.94
CA SER A 7 3.88 -3.61 -17.61
C SER A 7 3.07 -2.78 -18.62
N THR A 8 2.16 -3.41 -19.36
CA THR A 8 1.33 -2.72 -20.36
C THR A 8 0.26 -1.84 -19.71
N PHE A 9 -0.28 -2.27 -18.57
CA PHE A 9 -1.25 -1.48 -17.80
C PHE A 9 -0.59 -0.25 -17.14
N CYS A 10 0.63 -0.41 -16.66
CA CYS A 10 1.44 0.69 -16.12
C CYS A 10 1.81 1.72 -17.18
N VAL A 11 2.19 1.27 -18.40
CA VAL A 11 2.54 2.15 -19.54
C VAL A 11 1.32 2.91 -20.06
N ILE A 12 0.13 2.30 -20.10
CA ILE A 12 -1.10 2.97 -20.54
C ILE A 12 -1.55 4.03 -19.52
N MET A 13 -1.28 3.84 -18.23
CA MET A 13 -1.57 4.84 -17.19
C MET A 13 -0.62 6.05 -17.23
N GLN A 14 0.60 5.89 -17.73
CA GLN A 14 1.57 7.00 -17.86
C GLN A 14 1.26 7.95 -19.01
N LEU A 15 0.46 7.54 -20.00
CA LEU A 15 0.13 8.38 -21.17
C LEU A 15 -0.94 9.44 -20.91
N LYS A 16 -1.57 9.50 -19.73
CA LYS A 16 -2.45 10.58 -19.31
C LYS A 16 -1.76 11.65 -18.46
N LYS A 17 -0.55 12.05 -18.83
CA LYS A 17 0.12 13.24 -18.31
C LYS A 17 -0.48 14.50 -18.95
N GLY A 18 -1.67 14.88 -18.54
CA GLY A 18 -2.28 16.11 -19.04
C GLY A 18 -3.46 16.52 -18.19
N GLY A 19 -3.24 17.42 -17.21
CA GLY A 19 -4.28 18.26 -16.68
C GLY A 19 -5.34 17.62 -15.75
N ALA A 20 -5.13 16.38 -15.27
CA ALA A 20 -6.05 15.81 -14.30
C ALA A 20 -6.07 16.64 -12.99
N THR A 21 -7.25 17.01 -12.57
CA THR A 21 -7.44 17.75 -11.31
C THR A 21 -7.31 16.80 -10.11
N MET A 22 -7.07 17.34 -8.91
CA MET A 22 -6.94 16.51 -7.70
C MET A 22 -8.13 15.58 -7.49
N ASN A 23 -9.34 16.03 -7.78
CA ASN A 23 -10.55 15.20 -7.67
C ASN A 23 -10.53 14.00 -8.64
N GLN A 24 -10.04 14.18 -9.85
CA GLN A 24 -9.87 13.09 -10.81
C GLN A 24 -8.79 12.11 -10.33
N ARG A 25 -7.68 12.60 -9.77
CA ARG A 25 -6.62 11.76 -9.20
C ARG A 25 -7.10 10.92 -8.02
N ILE A 26 -7.95 11.45 -7.13
CA ILE A 26 -8.57 10.67 -6.04
C ILE A 26 -9.39 9.50 -6.63
N LYS A 27 -10.16 9.75 -7.65
CA LYS A 27 -10.92 8.71 -8.35
C LYS A 27 -10.02 7.68 -9.03
N GLU A 28 -8.89 8.14 -9.60
CA GLU A 28 -7.88 7.25 -10.22
C GLU A 28 -7.24 6.32 -9.19
N ILE A 29 -6.85 6.83 -8.01
CA ILE A 29 -6.35 6.01 -6.89
C ILE A 29 -7.36 4.93 -6.53
N ARG A 30 -8.60 5.31 -6.30
CA ARG A 30 -9.66 4.36 -5.93
C ARG A 30 -9.84 3.27 -6.97
N ASN A 31 -9.88 3.64 -8.25
CA ASN A 31 -10.02 2.70 -9.37
C ASN A 31 -8.80 1.79 -9.52
N ALA A 32 -7.58 2.33 -9.35
CA ALA A 32 -6.35 1.55 -9.41
C ALA A 32 -6.29 0.48 -8.30
N LEU A 33 -6.86 0.79 -7.13
CA LEU A 33 -6.97 -0.15 -6.00
C LEU A 33 -8.18 -1.11 -6.11
N GLY A 34 -9.04 -0.96 -7.13
CA GLY A 34 -10.24 -1.76 -7.29
C GLY A 34 -11.29 -1.55 -6.19
N LEU A 35 -11.29 -0.39 -5.52
CA LEU A 35 -12.16 -0.10 -4.39
C LEU A 35 -13.45 0.59 -4.83
N THR A 36 -14.55 0.27 -4.12
CA THR A 36 -15.78 1.08 -4.19
C THR A 36 -15.61 2.38 -3.40
N GLN A 37 -16.46 3.39 -3.67
CA GLN A 37 -16.45 4.63 -2.86
C GLN A 37 -16.68 4.37 -1.38
N GLN A 38 -17.49 3.36 -1.03
CA GLN A 38 -17.73 2.97 0.36
C GLN A 38 -16.45 2.38 0.98
N ALA A 39 -15.83 1.40 0.32
CA ALA A 39 -14.62 0.75 0.82
C ALA A 39 -13.44 1.74 0.96
N PHE A 40 -13.31 2.68 0.04
CA PHE A 40 -12.32 3.74 0.12
C PHE A 40 -12.59 4.68 1.31
N ALA A 41 -13.84 5.08 1.50
CA ALA A 41 -14.26 5.94 2.60
C ALA A 41 -14.03 5.28 3.98
N ASP A 42 -14.34 4.00 4.11
CA ASP A 42 -14.14 3.23 5.35
C ASP A 42 -12.66 3.19 5.75
N LYS A 43 -11.76 3.04 4.78
CA LYS A 43 -10.31 3.02 5.01
C LYS A 43 -9.76 4.36 5.50
N ILE A 44 -10.21 5.46 4.94
CA ILE A 44 -9.80 6.81 5.37
C ILE A 44 -10.72 7.40 6.46
N LYS A 45 -11.63 6.59 7.02
CA LYS A 45 -12.53 6.94 8.13
C LYS A 45 -13.39 8.17 7.88
N VAL A 46 -13.92 8.29 6.66
CA VAL A 46 -14.88 9.33 6.26
C VAL A 46 -16.17 8.70 5.77
N LYS A 47 -17.20 9.52 5.55
CA LYS A 47 -18.47 9.05 4.96
C LYS A 47 -18.31 8.84 3.44
N ARG A 48 -19.00 7.85 2.87
CA ARG A 48 -19.06 7.61 1.42
C ARG A 48 -19.37 8.90 0.63
N ASN A 49 -20.34 9.70 1.12
CA ASN A 49 -20.71 10.95 0.46
C ASN A 49 -19.56 11.95 0.41
N THR A 50 -18.66 11.95 1.38
CA THR A 50 -17.46 12.80 1.39
C THR A 50 -16.54 12.42 0.23
N VAL A 51 -16.29 11.12 0.02
CA VAL A 51 -15.50 10.63 -1.11
C VAL A 51 -16.15 11.00 -2.45
N ALA A 52 -17.48 10.82 -2.55
CA ALA A 52 -18.22 11.21 -3.75
C ALA A 52 -18.10 12.72 -4.05
N THR A 53 -18.17 13.58 -3.02
CA THR A 53 -18.00 15.05 -3.21
C THR A 53 -16.57 15.43 -3.59
N TYR A 54 -15.55 14.71 -3.09
CA TYR A 54 -14.17 14.88 -3.51
C TYR A 54 -14.00 14.51 -4.98
N GLU A 55 -14.46 13.34 -5.41
CA GLU A 55 -14.35 12.87 -6.80
C GLU A 55 -15.10 13.75 -7.79
N MET A 56 -16.21 14.35 -7.37
CA MET A 56 -17.00 15.30 -8.20
C MET A 56 -16.42 16.73 -8.21
N GLY A 57 -15.39 17.01 -7.42
CA GLY A 57 -14.80 18.36 -7.31
C GLY A 57 -15.68 19.37 -6.57
N ARG A 58 -16.73 18.90 -5.86
CA ARG A 58 -17.62 19.77 -5.07
C ARG A 58 -17.03 20.18 -3.74
N SER A 59 -16.04 19.45 -3.27
CA SER A 59 -15.31 19.71 -2.04
C SER A 59 -13.83 19.38 -2.25
N VAL A 60 -12.97 20.21 -1.67
CA VAL A 60 -11.52 19.98 -1.67
C VAL A 60 -11.16 19.26 -0.37
N PRO A 61 -10.41 18.15 -0.42
CA PRO A 61 -9.90 17.50 0.79
C PRO A 61 -9.03 18.47 1.60
N SER A 62 -9.15 18.42 2.93
CA SER A 62 -8.23 19.09 3.82
C SER A 62 -6.85 18.43 3.78
N ASP A 63 -5.81 19.13 4.24
CA ASP A 63 -4.45 18.54 4.31
C ASP A 63 -4.40 17.28 5.15
N SER A 64 -5.19 17.20 6.22
CA SER A 64 -5.33 16.00 7.03
C SER A 64 -5.99 14.85 6.27
N ALA A 65 -6.98 15.11 5.42
CA ALA A 65 -7.60 14.10 4.57
C ALA A 65 -6.63 13.61 3.47
N ILE A 66 -5.86 14.52 2.90
CA ILE A 66 -4.80 14.18 1.94
C ILE A 66 -3.75 13.27 2.59
N ALA A 67 -3.27 13.64 3.79
CA ALA A 67 -2.32 12.83 4.55
C ALA A 67 -2.87 11.43 4.87
N LEU A 68 -4.15 11.31 5.22
CA LEU A 68 -4.79 10.01 5.44
C LEU A 68 -4.84 9.17 4.17
N ILE A 69 -5.19 9.75 3.02
CA ILE A 69 -5.18 9.04 1.73
C ILE A 69 -3.77 8.56 1.39
N CYS A 70 -2.76 9.43 1.52
CA CYS A 70 -1.38 9.10 1.21
C CYS A 70 -0.84 7.99 2.10
N ASN A 71 -1.10 8.05 3.40
CA ASN A 71 -0.63 7.06 4.37
C ASN A 71 -1.35 5.71 4.23
N GLU A 72 -2.68 5.73 4.07
CA GLU A 72 -3.46 4.49 3.99
C GLU A 72 -3.18 3.70 2.72
N PHE A 73 -2.97 4.38 1.60
CA PHE A 73 -2.81 3.74 0.29
C PHE A 73 -1.40 3.83 -0.29
N SER A 74 -0.43 4.34 0.45
CA SER A 74 0.95 4.57 -0.02
C SER A 74 1.00 5.42 -1.30
N VAL A 75 0.18 6.46 -1.35
CA VAL A 75 0.09 7.40 -2.47
C VAL A 75 1.14 8.50 -2.30
N ASN A 76 1.77 8.88 -3.41
CA ASN A 76 2.66 10.02 -3.46
C ASN A 76 1.85 11.33 -3.36
N GLU A 77 2.08 12.10 -2.29
CA GLU A 77 1.37 13.36 -2.05
C GLU A 77 1.63 14.40 -3.16
N GLU A 78 2.86 14.47 -3.67
CA GLU A 78 3.19 15.37 -4.77
C GLU A 78 2.38 15.01 -6.03
N TRP A 79 2.29 13.71 -6.37
CA TRP A 79 1.46 13.27 -7.47
C TRP A 79 -0.02 13.60 -7.23
N LEU A 80 -0.53 13.37 -6.02
CA LEU A 80 -1.93 13.67 -5.70
C LEU A 80 -2.24 15.17 -5.84
N ARG A 81 -1.33 16.04 -5.41
CA ARG A 81 -1.51 17.50 -5.48
C ARG A 81 -1.26 18.07 -6.87
N THR A 82 -0.18 17.66 -7.53
CA THR A 82 0.32 18.31 -8.75
C THR A 82 0.19 17.44 -10.00
N GLY A 83 0.14 16.11 -9.86
CA GLY A 83 0.21 15.16 -10.95
C GLY A 83 1.64 14.77 -11.34
N ASN A 84 2.66 15.29 -10.66
CA ASN A 84 4.06 14.98 -10.93
C ASN A 84 4.51 13.74 -10.17
N GLY A 85 5.36 12.92 -10.80
CA GLY A 85 5.89 11.70 -10.22
C GLY A 85 4.98 10.48 -10.40
N GLU A 86 5.27 9.44 -9.65
CA GLU A 86 4.48 8.19 -9.66
C GLU A 86 3.32 8.29 -8.66
N MET A 87 2.20 7.64 -8.99
CA MET A 87 0.99 7.63 -8.16
C MET A 87 1.23 6.99 -6.79
N PHE A 88 1.92 5.86 -6.76
CA PHE A 88 2.20 5.11 -5.55
C PHE A 88 3.68 5.19 -5.18
N ILE A 89 3.95 5.26 -3.89
CA ILE A 89 5.30 5.14 -3.33
C ILE A 89 5.55 3.65 -3.08
N GLU A 90 6.60 3.09 -3.69
CA GLU A 90 7.06 1.76 -3.33
C GLU A 90 7.65 1.80 -1.92
N LYS A 91 7.02 1.06 -1.01
CA LYS A 91 7.56 0.88 0.34
C LYS A 91 8.88 0.12 0.24
N SER A 92 9.89 0.60 0.94
CA SER A 92 11.13 -0.15 1.08
C SER A 92 10.86 -1.52 1.72
N LYS A 93 11.76 -2.49 1.50
CA LYS A 93 11.64 -3.81 2.14
C LYS A 93 11.59 -3.70 3.67
N ASP A 94 12.35 -2.78 4.24
CA ASP A 94 12.40 -2.54 5.68
C ASP A 94 11.08 -1.97 6.22
N GLU A 95 10.43 -1.07 5.49
CA GLU A 95 9.11 -0.56 5.85
C GLU A 95 8.03 -1.64 5.77
N GLN A 96 8.09 -2.51 4.77
CA GLN A 96 7.17 -3.66 4.64
C GLN A 96 7.35 -4.64 5.80
N ILE A 97 8.60 -4.94 6.18
CA ILE A 97 8.93 -5.80 7.33
C ILE A 97 8.42 -5.18 8.61
N SER A 98 8.68 -3.90 8.84
CA SER A 98 8.24 -3.18 10.05
C SER A 98 6.73 -3.15 10.19
N GLU A 99 6.00 -2.91 9.09
CA GLU A 99 4.53 -2.94 9.07
C GLU A 99 3.99 -4.35 9.37
N MET A 100 4.61 -5.37 8.77
CA MET A 100 4.24 -6.77 9.03
C MET A 100 4.44 -7.15 10.50
N LEU A 101 5.58 -6.81 11.08
CA LEU A 101 5.87 -7.05 12.50
C LEU A 101 4.87 -6.33 13.41
N GLY A 102 4.53 -5.08 13.11
CA GLY A 102 3.51 -4.33 13.86
C GLY A 102 2.12 -4.97 13.81
N LYS A 103 1.72 -5.53 12.67
CA LYS A 103 0.47 -6.28 12.53
C LYS A 103 0.49 -7.59 13.33
N ILE A 104 1.62 -8.29 13.32
CA ILE A 104 1.81 -9.54 14.07
C ILE A 104 1.74 -9.28 15.57
N GLN A 105 2.39 -8.24 16.09
CA GLN A 105 2.35 -7.86 17.49
C GLN A 105 0.92 -7.57 17.99
N LYS A 106 0.07 -7.04 17.14
CA LYS A 106 -1.34 -6.75 17.46
C LYS A 106 -2.27 -7.97 17.34
N SER A 107 -1.82 -9.08 16.78
CA SER A 107 -2.67 -10.22 16.42
C SER A 107 -2.95 -11.19 17.57
N GLY A 108 -2.39 -10.96 18.76
CA GLY A 108 -2.51 -11.85 19.93
C GLY A 108 -1.51 -13.01 19.92
N GLU A 109 -1.19 -13.51 21.12
CA GLU A 109 -0.14 -14.51 21.34
C GLU A 109 -0.47 -15.89 20.76
N ASP A 110 -1.74 -16.24 20.64
CA ASP A 110 -2.19 -17.52 20.08
C ASP A 110 -2.08 -17.60 18.56
N ASN A 111 -1.82 -16.48 17.90
CA ASN A 111 -1.68 -16.44 16.44
C ASN A 111 -0.37 -17.13 16.01
N PHE A 112 -0.47 -18.03 15.01
CA PHE A 112 0.69 -18.73 14.47
C PHE A 112 1.84 -17.79 14.07
N LYS A 113 1.51 -16.66 13.44
CA LYS A 113 2.52 -15.67 13.01
C LYS A 113 3.25 -15.03 14.20
N HIS A 114 2.53 -14.74 15.29
CA HIS A 114 3.11 -14.20 16.51
C HIS A 114 4.06 -15.21 17.15
N ARG A 115 3.63 -16.48 17.29
CA ARG A 115 4.47 -17.56 17.82
C ARG A 115 5.72 -17.81 17.00
N LEU A 116 5.59 -17.78 15.65
CA LEU A 116 6.72 -17.96 14.72
C LEU A 116 7.75 -16.84 14.90
N VAL A 117 7.33 -15.58 14.90
CA VAL A 117 8.25 -14.43 15.06
C VAL A 117 8.89 -14.45 16.44
N SER A 118 8.15 -14.82 17.49
CA SER A 118 8.69 -14.95 18.85
C SER A 118 9.74 -16.06 18.93
N ALA A 119 9.54 -17.17 18.25
CA ALA A 119 10.52 -18.26 18.17
C ALA A 119 11.78 -17.82 17.42
N LEU A 120 11.63 -17.13 16.29
CA LEU A 120 12.77 -16.60 15.50
C LEU A 120 13.60 -15.59 16.32
N ALA A 121 12.94 -14.77 17.15
CA ALA A 121 13.63 -13.79 18.00
C ALA A 121 14.47 -14.43 19.14
N GLN A 122 14.28 -15.72 19.41
CA GLN A 122 15.03 -16.46 20.43
C GLN A 122 16.18 -17.29 19.87
N LEU A 123 16.33 -17.38 18.55
CA LEU A 123 17.40 -18.12 17.89
C LEU A 123 18.76 -17.46 18.13
N ASP A 124 19.77 -18.29 18.43
CA ASP A 124 21.17 -17.87 18.42
C ASP A 124 21.77 -17.87 17.00
N GLU A 125 22.99 -17.34 16.86
CA GLU A 125 23.67 -17.25 15.55
C GLU A 125 23.82 -18.60 14.86
N SER A 126 24.10 -19.68 15.60
CA SER A 126 24.26 -21.02 15.03
C SER A 126 22.95 -21.60 14.51
N GLU A 127 21.85 -21.29 15.16
CA GLU A 127 20.50 -21.69 14.75
C GLU A 127 20.04 -20.89 13.53
N TRP A 128 20.41 -19.61 13.43
CA TRP A 128 20.20 -18.81 12.23
C TRP A 128 20.92 -19.38 11.01
N ASP A 129 22.18 -19.83 11.16
CA ASP A 129 22.96 -20.47 10.08
C ASP A 129 22.26 -21.76 9.56
N VAL A 130 21.64 -22.53 10.45
CA VAL A 130 20.88 -23.73 10.08
C VAL A 130 19.63 -23.35 9.29
N LEU A 131 18.92 -22.31 9.74
CA LEU A 131 17.71 -21.82 9.09
C LEU A 131 18.04 -21.27 7.69
N GLU A 132 19.13 -20.52 7.54
CA GLU A 132 19.60 -20.01 6.24
C GLU A 132 19.85 -21.14 5.24
N LYS A 133 20.59 -22.18 5.64
CA LYS A 133 20.84 -23.36 4.81
C LYS A 133 19.56 -24.07 4.39
N LEU A 134 18.58 -24.14 5.29
CA LEU A 134 17.28 -24.73 4.98
C LEU A 134 16.53 -23.91 3.91
N ILE A 135 16.50 -22.59 4.06
CA ILE A 135 15.84 -21.69 3.10
C ILE A 135 16.50 -21.77 1.74
N ASP A 136 17.83 -21.77 1.69
CA ASP A 136 18.60 -21.91 0.45
C ASP A 136 18.32 -23.24 -0.26
N SER A 137 18.19 -24.33 0.50
CA SER A 137 17.86 -25.63 -0.07
C SER A 137 16.47 -25.70 -0.70
N ILE A 138 15.54 -24.88 -0.21
CA ILE A 138 14.18 -24.77 -0.73
C ILE A 138 14.13 -23.84 -1.95
N SER A 139 14.89 -22.74 -1.91
CA SER A 139 14.91 -21.71 -2.97
C SER A 139 15.59 -22.16 -4.25
N ASN A 140 16.50 -23.15 -4.18
CA ASN A 140 17.26 -23.67 -5.32
C ASN A 140 16.56 -24.85 -6.04
N LYS A 141 15.30 -25.09 -5.78
CA LYS A 141 14.45 -26.01 -6.54
C LYS A 141 13.57 -25.24 -7.52
#